data_e8d0e0d59c7ade4eb0b07e46175a1b98
#
_entry.id   e8d0e0d59c7ade4eb0b07e46175a1b98
#
_cell.length_a   1.000
_cell.length_b   1.000
_cell.length_c   1.000
_cell.angle_alpha   90.00
_cell.angle_beta   90.00
_cell.angle_gamma   90.00
#
_symmetry.space_group_name_H-M   'P 1'
#
loop_
_entity.id
_entity.type
_entity.pdbx_description
1 polymer ?
#
loop_
_entity_poly.entity_id
_entity_poly.type
_entity_poly.pdbx_seq_one_letter_code
_entity_poly.pdbx_strand_id
1 'polypeptide(L)'
;MEQIQEETILALLIDKPAEGIRILTAQYGGLVYSITWRRLQGCLRKEDIEECVSDIFFELYRCRDKIDLSKGSLKTFLLTIAERQAIKYYERKTDKFDKISLQEQLEKGEEPLSDH
;
A
#
# COMPACT_ATOMS: atom_id res chain seq x y z
N MET A 1 19.33 -2.74 17.09
CA MET A 1 18.09 -2.03 17.45
C MET A 1 17.07 -3.04 17.92
N GLU A 2 16.55 -2.86 19.12
CA GLU A 2 15.56 -3.78 19.64
C GLU A 2 14.22 -3.58 18.94
N GLN A 3 13.60 -4.69 18.56
CA GLN A 3 12.24 -4.64 18.04
C GLN A 3 11.25 -4.38 19.17
N ILE A 4 10.35 -3.46 18.94
CA ILE A 4 9.24 -3.21 19.84
C ILE A 4 8.20 -4.31 19.64
N GLN A 5 7.64 -4.84 20.72
CA GLN A 5 6.63 -5.88 20.64
C GLN A 5 5.35 -5.37 19.99
N GLU A 6 4.69 -6.22 19.24
CA GLU A 6 3.50 -5.85 18.49
C GLU A 6 2.34 -5.41 19.38
N GLU A 7 2.20 -6.02 20.53
CA GLU A 7 1.20 -5.62 21.51
C GLU A 7 1.41 -4.18 21.96
N THR A 8 2.66 -3.80 22.16
CA THR A 8 3.02 -2.43 22.55
C THR A 8 2.71 -1.45 21.41
N ILE A 9 3.04 -1.81 20.19
CA ILE A 9 2.75 -0.95 19.03
C ILE A 9 1.26 -0.74 18.88
N LEU A 10 0.47 -1.81 18.98
CA LEU A 10 -0.98 -1.72 18.86
C LEU A 10 -1.58 -0.85 19.96
N ALA A 11 -1.11 -1.03 21.19
CA ALA A 11 -1.56 -0.20 22.31
C ALA A 11 -1.26 1.28 22.06
N LEU A 12 -0.08 1.59 21.54
CA LEU A 12 0.29 2.97 21.19
C LEU A 12 -0.56 3.54 20.06
N LEU A 13 -0.88 2.72 19.06
CA LEU A 13 -1.74 3.17 17.96
C LEU A 13 -3.12 3.60 18.48
N ILE A 14 -3.58 2.98 19.55
CA ILE A 14 -4.86 3.32 20.16
C ILE A 14 -4.72 4.51 21.11
N ASP A 15 -3.73 4.48 22.00
CA ASP A 15 -3.60 5.47 23.08
C ASP A 15 -2.80 6.73 22.67
N LYS A 16 -1.76 6.55 21.86
CA LYS A 16 -0.88 7.63 21.41
C LYS A 16 -0.59 7.45 19.93
N PRO A 17 -1.56 7.75 19.06
CA PRO A 17 -1.46 7.39 17.64
C PRO A 17 -0.22 7.90 16.93
N ALA A 18 0.21 9.14 17.18
CA ALA A 18 1.37 9.71 16.52
C ALA A 18 2.63 8.90 16.83
N GLU A 19 2.80 8.51 18.09
CA GLU A 19 3.95 7.70 18.50
C GLU A 19 3.84 6.29 17.96
N GLY A 20 2.63 5.70 18.00
CA GLY A 20 2.39 4.37 17.46
C GLY A 20 2.73 4.28 15.98
N ILE A 21 2.31 5.26 15.19
CA ILE A 21 2.61 5.33 13.76
C ILE A 21 4.11 5.50 13.53
N ARG A 22 4.76 6.33 14.33
CA ARG A 22 6.21 6.54 14.19
C ARG A 22 6.97 5.25 14.40
N ILE A 23 6.64 4.50 15.44
CA ILE A 23 7.30 3.23 15.74
C ILE A 23 6.96 2.17 14.70
N LEU A 24 5.70 2.09 14.30
CA LEU A 24 5.24 1.15 13.29
C LEU A 24 6.00 1.35 11.97
N THR A 25 6.09 2.59 11.50
CA THR A 25 6.77 2.90 10.25
C THR A 25 8.27 2.72 10.36
N ALA A 26 8.86 3.02 11.52
CA ALA A 26 10.29 2.79 11.74
C ALA A 26 10.63 1.30 11.70
N GLN A 27 9.77 0.46 12.26
CA GLN A 27 10.04 -0.98 12.35
C GLN A 27 9.70 -1.72 11.07
N TYR A 28 8.61 -1.37 10.38
CA TYR A 28 8.12 -2.12 9.24
C TYR A 28 8.17 -1.35 7.91
N GLY A 29 8.56 -0.07 7.94
CA GLY A 29 8.56 0.76 6.74
C GLY A 29 9.44 0.21 5.62
N GLY A 30 10.64 -0.25 5.95
CA GLY A 30 11.55 -0.81 4.96
C GLY A 30 11.00 -2.06 4.31
N LEU A 31 10.39 -2.94 5.11
CA LEU A 31 9.78 -4.17 4.60
C LEU A 31 8.61 -3.87 3.67
N VAL A 32 7.71 -3.00 4.10
CA VAL A 32 6.54 -2.62 3.30
C VAL A 32 6.97 -1.94 2.00
N TYR A 33 7.93 -1.03 2.08
CA TYR A 33 8.46 -0.36 0.90
C TYR A 33 9.07 -1.36 -0.09
N SER A 34 9.86 -2.30 0.43
CA SER A 34 10.51 -3.32 -0.40
C SER A 34 9.50 -4.19 -1.15
N ILE A 35 8.45 -4.62 -0.47
CA ILE A 35 7.41 -5.45 -1.08
C ILE A 35 6.63 -4.65 -2.13
N THR A 36 6.25 -3.44 -1.80
CA THR A 36 5.51 -2.56 -2.70
C THR A 36 6.35 -2.23 -3.93
N TRP A 37 7.63 -1.93 -3.73
CA TRP A 37 8.56 -1.65 -4.82
C TRP A 37 8.63 -2.84 -5.79
N ARG A 38 8.80 -4.06 -5.26
CA ARG A 38 8.90 -5.25 -6.11
C ARG A 38 7.64 -5.50 -6.93
N ARG A 39 6.47 -5.17 -6.37
CA ARG A 39 5.20 -5.36 -7.06
C ARG A 39 4.95 -4.30 -8.13
N LEU A 40 5.38 -3.08 -7.90
CA LEU A 40 4.98 -1.93 -8.72
C LEU A 40 6.10 -1.32 -9.56
N GLN A 41 7.35 -1.73 -9.36
CA GLN A 41 8.46 -1.22 -10.17
C GLN A 41 8.26 -1.58 -11.63
N GLY A 42 8.62 -0.66 -12.51
CA GLY A 42 8.43 -0.85 -13.94
C GLY A 42 7.03 -0.51 -14.44
N CYS A 43 6.07 -0.39 -13.53
CA CYS A 43 4.68 -0.05 -13.88
C CYS A 43 4.30 1.35 -13.39
N LEU A 44 4.82 1.74 -12.23
CA LEU A 44 4.49 3.00 -11.58
C LEU A 44 5.74 3.77 -11.23
N ARG A 45 5.58 5.08 -11.06
CA ARG A 45 6.68 5.95 -10.66
C ARG A 45 6.96 5.80 -9.17
N LYS A 46 8.16 6.23 -8.77
CA LYS A 46 8.58 6.19 -7.36
C LYS A 46 7.58 6.91 -6.45
N GLU A 47 7.07 8.05 -6.89
CA GLU A 47 6.12 8.85 -6.13
C GLU A 47 4.82 8.07 -5.87
N ASP A 48 4.36 7.32 -6.87
CA ASP A 48 3.16 6.50 -6.73
C ASP A 48 3.38 5.36 -5.74
N ILE A 49 4.59 4.77 -5.76
CA ILE A 49 4.94 3.69 -4.83
C ILE A 49 5.00 4.23 -3.40
N GLU A 50 5.57 5.40 -3.21
CA GLU A 50 5.64 6.05 -1.89
C GLU A 50 4.24 6.37 -1.37
N GLU A 51 3.35 6.84 -2.24
CA GLU A 51 1.96 7.09 -1.89
C GLU A 51 1.25 5.80 -1.47
N CYS A 52 1.50 4.72 -2.20
CA CYS A 52 0.94 3.41 -1.85
C CYS A 52 1.40 2.95 -0.47
N VAL A 53 2.69 3.11 -0.17
CA VAL A 53 3.24 2.76 1.15
C VAL A 53 2.54 3.57 2.26
N SER A 54 2.34 4.86 2.05
CA SER A 54 1.64 5.70 3.01
C SER A 54 0.19 5.23 3.23
N ASP A 55 -0.48 4.86 2.15
CA ASP A 55 -1.87 4.38 2.22
C ASP A 55 -1.94 3.04 2.98
N ILE A 56 -0.93 2.19 2.84
CA ILE A 56 -0.87 0.91 3.55
C ILE A 56 -0.86 1.16 5.06
N PHE A 57 0.02 2.03 5.54
CA PHE A 57 0.11 2.34 6.97
C PHE A 57 -1.14 3.05 7.47
N PHE A 58 -1.70 3.93 6.65
CA PHE A 58 -2.93 4.63 7.01
C PHE A 58 -4.10 3.65 7.15
N GLU A 59 -4.20 2.66 6.27
CA GLU A 59 -5.26 1.66 6.35
C GLU A 59 -5.12 0.80 7.60
N LEU A 60 -3.90 0.38 7.95
CA LEU A 60 -3.70 -0.33 9.20
C LEU A 60 -4.14 0.52 10.40
N TYR A 61 -3.79 1.78 10.40
CA TYR A 61 -4.20 2.71 11.45
C TYR A 61 -5.72 2.79 11.57
N ARG A 62 -6.42 2.88 10.44
CA ARG A 62 -7.88 2.93 10.44
C ARG A 62 -8.53 1.67 11.00
N CYS A 63 -7.87 0.53 10.84
CA CYS A 63 -8.38 -0.76 11.30
C CYS A 63 -7.86 -1.16 12.67
N ARG A 64 -7.13 -0.29 13.37
CA ARG A 64 -6.41 -0.66 14.59
C ARG A 64 -7.30 -1.26 15.68
N ASP A 65 -8.54 -0.82 15.77
CA ASP A 65 -9.50 -1.33 16.77
C ASP A 65 -9.98 -2.75 16.46
N LYS A 66 -9.82 -3.18 15.21
CA LYS A 66 -10.30 -4.49 14.76
C LYS A 66 -9.18 -5.53 14.71
N ILE A 67 -7.94 -5.14 14.99
CA ILE A 67 -6.80 -6.04 14.92
C ILE A 67 -6.79 -6.93 16.17
N ASP A 68 -6.79 -8.23 15.93
CA ASP A 68 -6.74 -9.25 16.98
C ASP A 68 -5.44 -10.03 16.83
N LEU A 69 -4.47 -9.77 17.69
CA LEU A 69 -3.16 -10.38 17.62
C LEU A 69 -3.17 -11.86 17.98
N SER A 70 -4.27 -12.40 18.52
CA SER A 70 -4.41 -13.83 18.72
C SER A 70 -4.68 -14.57 17.41
N LYS A 71 -5.16 -13.87 16.39
CA LYS A 71 -5.47 -14.44 15.07
C LYS A 71 -4.36 -14.30 14.04
N GLY A 72 -3.37 -13.48 14.31
CA GLY A 72 -2.25 -13.27 13.40
C GLY A 72 -1.37 -12.15 13.90
N SER A 73 -0.16 -12.06 13.37
CA SER A 73 0.78 -11.01 13.77
C SER A 73 0.43 -9.69 13.10
N LEU A 74 0.86 -8.60 13.72
CA LEU A 74 0.72 -7.26 13.14
C LEU A 74 1.42 -7.19 11.79
N LYS A 75 2.59 -7.81 11.69
CA LYS A 75 3.33 -7.92 10.44
C LYS A 75 2.49 -8.58 9.35
N THR A 76 1.82 -9.69 9.66
CA THR A 76 0.97 -10.40 8.70
C THR A 76 -0.20 -9.54 8.23
N PHE A 77 -0.86 -8.83 9.14
CA PHE A 77 -1.92 -7.91 8.78
C PHE A 77 -1.40 -6.83 7.83
N LEU A 78 -0.24 -6.27 8.14
CA LEU A 78 0.37 -5.22 7.35
C LEU A 78 0.73 -5.71 5.94
N LEU A 79 1.29 -6.92 5.83
CA LEU A 79 1.64 -7.51 4.54
C LEU A 79 0.41 -7.80 3.69
N THR A 80 -0.68 -8.25 4.31
CA THR A 80 -1.94 -8.48 3.61
C THR A 80 -2.49 -7.17 3.03
N ILE A 81 -2.44 -6.11 3.82
CA ILE A 81 -2.87 -4.78 3.37
C ILE A 81 -1.96 -4.30 2.23
N ALA A 82 -0.65 -4.52 2.35
CA ALA A 82 0.31 -4.11 1.34
C ALA A 82 0.02 -4.76 -0.02
N GLU A 83 -0.24 -6.06 -0.03
CA GLU A 83 -0.55 -6.76 -1.27
C GLU A 83 -1.85 -6.26 -1.90
N ARG A 84 -2.89 -6.08 -1.09
CA ARG A 84 -4.17 -5.59 -1.56
C ARG A 84 -4.06 -4.17 -2.14
N GLN A 85 -3.35 -3.29 -1.45
CA GLN A 85 -3.17 -1.92 -1.92
C GLN A 85 -2.31 -1.86 -3.18
N ALA A 86 -1.29 -2.70 -3.28
CA ALA A 86 -0.45 -2.76 -4.48
C ALA A 86 -1.28 -3.16 -5.71
N ILE A 87 -2.16 -4.14 -5.55
CA ILE A 87 -3.06 -4.56 -6.64
C ILE A 87 -3.99 -3.41 -7.04
N LYS A 88 -4.57 -2.71 -6.07
CA LYS A 88 -5.45 -1.57 -6.34
C LYS A 88 -4.72 -0.45 -7.07
N TYR A 89 -3.48 -0.15 -6.67
CA TYR A 89 -2.69 0.88 -7.32
C TYR A 89 -2.35 0.49 -8.76
N TYR A 90 -1.96 -0.75 -8.96
CA TYR A 90 -1.65 -1.26 -10.29
C TYR A 90 -2.86 -1.14 -11.21
N GLU A 91 -4.02 -1.62 -10.76
CA GLU A 91 -5.25 -1.58 -11.57
C GLU A 91 -5.68 -0.16 -11.87
N ARG A 92 -5.67 0.72 -10.87
CA ARG A 92 -6.09 2.10 -11.03
C ARG A 92 -5.21 2.88 -12.01
N LYS A 93 -3.91 2.73 -11.89
CA LYS A 93 -2.97 3.45 -12.76
C LYS A 93 -2.98 2.86 -14.17
N THR A 94 -3.10 1.55 -14.29
CA THR A 94 -3.18 0.88 -15.58
C THR A 94 -4.47 1.27 -16.30
N ASP A 95 -5.61 1.26 -15.61
CA ASP A 95 -6.89 1.68 -16.18
C ASP A 95 -6.84 3.13 -16.66
N LYS A 96 -6.25 4.00 -15.86
CA LYS A 96 -6.12 5.41 -16.22
C LYS A 96 -5.26 5.57 -17.47
N PHE A 97 -4.16 4.84 -17.56
CA PHE A 97 -3.28 4.87 -18.70
C PHE A 97 -4.01 4.35 -19.95
N ASP A 98 -4.72 3.24 -19.82
CA ASP A 98 -5.48 2.64 -20.92
C ASP A 98 -6.56 3.59 -21.43
N LYS A 99 -7.25 4.28 -20.53
CA LYS A 99 -8.27 5.26 -20.90
C LYS A 99 -7.68 6.44 -21.67
N ILE A 100 -6.54 6.93 -21.24
CA ILE A 100 -5.84 8.04 -21.93
C ILE A 100 -5.39 7.59 -23.32
N SER A 101 -4.79 6.40 -23.40
CA SER A 101 -4.34 5.85 -24.67
C SER A 101 -5.50 5.64 -25.64
N LEU A 102 -6.63 5.12 -25.16
CA LEU A 102 -7.82 4.93 -25.95
C LEU A 102 -8.37 6.27 -26.48
N GLN A 103 -8.40 7.28 -25.61
CA GLN A 103 -8.88 8.59 -25.99
C GLN A 103 -7.98 9.21 -27.08
N GLU A 104 -6.67 9.07 -26.94
CA GLU A 104 -5.73 9.53 -27.96
C GLU A 104 -5.94 8.84 -29.29
N GLN A 105 -6.19 7.53 -29.29
CA GLN A 105 -6.46 6.77 -30.51
C GLN A 105 -7.76 7.25 -31.18
N LEU A 106 -8.78 7.51 -30.39
CA LEU A 106 -10.06 8.02 -30.90
C LEU A 106 -9.92 9.41 -31.50
N GLU A 107 -9.12 10.28 -30.89
CA GLU A 107 -8.85 11.63 -31.40
C GLU A 107 -8.09 11.59 -32.71
N LYS A 108 -7.24 10.58 -32.90
CA LYS A 108 -6.47 10.39 -34.13
C LYS A 108 -7.26 9.68 -35.23
N GLY A 109 -8.48 9.25 -34.94
CA GLY A 109 -9.31 8.50 -35.87
C GLY A 109 -8.90 7.05 -36.06
N GLU A 110 -8.10 6.52 -35.17
CA GLU A 110 -7.68 5.12 -35.20
C GLU A 110 -8.62 4.28 -34.35
N GLU A 111 -8.92 3.06 -34.83
CA GLU A 111 -9.71 2.13 -34.04
C GLU A 111 -8.90 1.60 -32.87
N PRO A 112 -9.47 1.58 -31.66
CA PRO A 112 -8.77 1.01 -30.52
C PRO A 112 -8.57 -0.48 -30.71
N LEU A 113 -7.38 -0.97 -30.32
CA LEU A 113 -7.09 -2.40 -30.27
C LEU A 113 -7.94 -3.03 -29.16
N SER A 114 -8.65 -4.10 -29.49
CA SER A 114 -9.57 -4.76 -28.56
C SER A 114 -8.90 -5.76 -27.64
N ASP A 115 -7.62 -6.01 -27.78
CA ASP A 115 -6.89 -7.00 -27.01
C ASP A 115 -6.12 -6.36 -25.87
N HIS A 116 -6.47 -6.74 -24.68
CA HIS A 116 -5.78 -6.32 -23.46
C HIS A 116 -5.49 -7.53 -22.58
#